data_dcc001377495ad8904808b61cf15c005
#
_entry.id   dcc001377495ad8904808b61cf15c005
#
_cell.length_a   1.000
_cell.length_b   1.000
_cell.length_c   1.000
_cell.angle_alpha   90.00
_cell.angle_beta   90.00
_cell.angle_gamma   90.00
#
_symmetry.space_group_name_H-M   'P 1'
#
loop_
_entity.id
_entity.type
_entity.pdbx_description
1 polymer ?
#
loop_
_entity_poly.entity_id
_entity_poly.type
_entity_poly.pdbx_seq_one_letter_code
_entity_poly.pdbx_strand_id
1 'polypeptide(L)'
;MLYRSMLSLGSLLLAVSFHGTSAVGRKLTEEPVVNLGTAGDFAILTKSGVTTTGVTSVDGDVGTSPIAAEAITGFSLIMDSSNEYSTSTLVTHPGKVWAASYTSPTPSKMTTAISDMETAYTDAAGRVDPD
;
A
#
# COMPACT_ATOMS: atom_id res chain seq x y z
N MET A 1 -22.53 12.32 65.20
CA MET A 1 -23.48 12.83 64.19
C MET A 1 -22.86 13.72 63.09
N LEU A 2 -21.59 13.85 63.13
CA LEU A 2 -20.85 14.70 62.17
C LEU A 2 -20.18 13.92 61.00
N TYR A 3 -20.44 12.65 60.95
CA TYR A 3 -19.74 11.78 59.97
C TYR A 3 -20.49 11.52 58.65
N ARG A 4 -21.69 12.06 58.52
CA ARG A 4 -22.53 11.79 57.33
C ARG A 4 -22.51 12.85 56.23
N SER A 5 -21.96 13.98 56.48
CA SER A 5 -21.99 15.07 55.47
C SER A 5 -20.71 15.19 54.64
N MET A 6 -19.65 14.51 54.99
CA MET A 6 -18.39 14.61 54.26
C MET A 6 -18.26 13.63 53.08
N LEU A 7 -19.07 12.59 53.03
CA LEU A 7 -19.02 11.60 51.94
C LEU A 7 -19.81 12.00 50.72
N SER A 8 -20.65 12.98 50.82
CA SER A 8 -21.47 13.43 49.69
C SER A 8 -20.77 14.45 48.80
N LEU A 9 -19.81 15.18 49.32
CA LEU A 9 -19.11 16.19 48.52
C LEU A 9 -18.01 15.61 47.60
N GLY A 10 -17.42 14.50 48.00
CA GLY A 10 -16.35 13.89 47.21
C GLY A 10 -16.85 13.23 45.95
N SER A 11 -18.05 12.66 45.97
CA SER A 11 -18.60 12.01 44.79
C SER A 11 -19.18 12.98 43.75
N LEU A 12 -19.57 14.16 44.18
CA LEU A 12 -20.08 15.19 43.26
C LEU A 12 -18.97 15.83 42.44
N LEU A 13 -17.80 16.02 43.03
CA LEU A 13 -16.64 16.57 42.30
C LEU A 13 -16.09 15.61 41.23
N LEU A 14 -16.16 14.31 41.47
CA LEU A 14 -15.70 13.32 40.48
C LEU A 14 -16.65 13.25 39.25
N ALA A 15 -17.94 13.43 39.48
CA ALA A 15 -18.90 13.39 38.37
C ALA A 15 -18.77 14.61 37.42
N VAL A 16 -18.39 15.76 37.94
CA VAL A 16 -18.26 16.99 37.15
C VAL A 16 -17.00 16.96 36.28
N SER A 17 -15.91 16.34 36.72
CA SER A 17 -14.71 16.26 35.92
C SER A 17 -14.83 15.27 34.73
N PHE A 18 -15.71 14.30 34.82
CA PHE A 18 -15.95 13.34 33.75
C PHE A 18 -16.79 13.91 32.61
N HIS A 19 -17.64 14.87 32.85
CA HIS A 19 -18.51 15.47 31.84
C HIS A 19 -17.80 16.45 30.92
N GLY A 20 -16.68 17.03 31.37
CA GLY A 20 -15.89 17.98 30.57
C GLY A 20 -15.04 17.33 29.50
N THR A 21 -14.71 16.04 29.63
CA THR A 21 -13.83 15.34 28.70
C THR A 21 -14.57 14.55 27.63
N SER A 22 -15.84 14.23 27.81
CA SER A 22 -16.62 13.48 26.86
C SER A 22 -17.27 14.34 25.77
N ALA A 23 -17.26 15.66 25.90
CA ALA A 23 -17.91 16.55 24.94
C ALA A 23 -17.11 16.79 23.67
N VAL A 24 -15.85 16.36 23.58
CA VAL A 24 -14.99 16.52 22.41
C VAL A 24 -14.59 15.15 21.91
N GLY A 25 -15.58 14.31 21.65
CA GLY A 25 -15.37 13.11 20.88
C GLY A 25 -15.02 13.50 19.44
N ARG A 26 -13.74 13.80 19.15
CA ARG A 26 -13.24 13.60 17.82
C ARG A 26 -13.38 12.11 17.57
N LYS A 27 -14.42 11.73 16.84
CA LYS A 27 -14.42 10.48 16.13
C LYS A 27 -13.23 10.56 15.21
N LEU A 28 -12.16 9.88 15.57
CA LEU A 28 -11.18 9.48 14.59
C LEU A 28 -11.96 8.53 13.69
N THR A 29 -12.54 9.04 12.63
CA THR A 29 -12.98 8.24 11.49
C THR A 29 -11.68 7.76 10.87
N GLU A 30 -11.33 6.51 11.19
CA GLU A 30 -10.25 5.83 10.50
C GLU A 30 -10.62 5.86 9.01
N GLU A 31 -9.85 6.61 8.23
CA GLU A 31 -10.04 6.65 6.79
C GLU A 31 -9.86 5.23 6.26
N PRO A 32 -10.76 4.74 5.42
CA PRO A 32 -10.65 3.39 4.89
C PRO A 32 -9.34 3.26 4.10
N VAL A 33 -8.63 2.16 4.32
CA VAL A 33 -7.39 1.84 3.58
C VAL A 33 -7.67 1.84 2.08
N VAL A 34 -6.79 2.46 1.29
CA VAL A 34 -6.88 2.40 -0.18
C VAL A 34 -6.71 0.95 -0.62
N ASN A 35 -7.68 0.45 -1.37
CA ASN A 35 -7.61 -0.90 -1.92
C ASN A 35 -6.73 -0.91 -3.17
N LEU A 36 -5.57 -1.55 -3.07
CA LEU A 36 -4.63 -1.66 -4.20
C LEU A 36 -4.98 -2.78 -5.18
N GLY A 37 -5.94 -3.67 -4.83
CA GLY A 37 -6.22 -4.83 -5.67
C GLY A 37 -4.96 -5.64 -5.97
N THR A 38 -4.83 -6.13 -7.20
CA THR A 38 -3.64 -6.89 -7.65
C THR A 38 -2.39 -6.02 -7.82
N ALA A 39 -2.50 -4.70 -7.81
CA ALA A 39 -1.34 -3.81 -7.76
C ALA A 39 -0.56 -3.96 -6.44
N GLY A 40 -1.23 -4.37 -5.36
CA GLY A 40 -0.62 -4.64 -4.07
C GLY A 40 0.36 -5.82 -4.03
N ASP A 41 0.37 -6.67 -5.04
CA ASP A 41 1.30 -7.79 -5.17
C ASP A 41 2.71 -7.35 -5.61
N PHE A 42 2.88 -6.09 -5.99
CA PHE A 42 4.13 -5.56 -6.53
C PHE A 42 4.81 -4.61 -5.55
N ALA A 43 6.13 -4.75 -5.42
CA ALA A 43 6.98 -3.76 -4.76
C ALA A 43 7.19 -2.53 -5.66
N ILE A 44 7.29 -2.76 -6.98
CA ILE A 44 7.38 -1.70 -7.99
C ILE A 44 6.45 -2.06 -9.16
N LEU A 45 5.48 -1.19 -9.43
CA LEU A 45 4.59 -1.31 -10.59
C LEU A 45 4.57 0.01 -11.34
N THR A 46 4.82 -0.01 -12.65
CA THR A 46 4.93 1.21 -13.45
C THR A 46 4.37 1.04 -14.86
N LYS A 47 3.92 2.14 -15.43
CA LYS A 47 3.50 2.24 -16.85
C LYS A 47 4.66 2.61 -17.76
N SER A 48 5.77 3.04 -17.20
CA SER A 48 7.00 3.40 -17.90
C SER A 48 8.15 2.47 -17.49
N GLY A 49 9.37 2.78 -17.85
CA GLY A 49 10.52 1.94 -17.50
C GLY A 49 10.94 2.02 -16.04
N VAL A 50 11.75 1.04 -15.66
CA VAL A 50 12.48 1.01 -14.38
C VAL A 50 13.95 0.88 -14.67
N THR A 51 14.75 1.77 -14.12
CA THR A 51 16.21 1.76 -14.30
C THR A 51 16.90 1.72 -12.95
N THR A 52 17.91 0.87 -12.82
CA THR A 52 18.81 0.90 -11.67
C THR A 52 20.24 1.18 -12.10
N THR A 53 20.94 1.96 -11.28
CA THR A 53 22.36 2.28 -11.44
C THR A 53 23.03 2.22 -10.08
N GLY A 54 23.89 1.22 -9.85
CA GLY A 54 24.57 1.04 -8.59
C GLY A 54 23.98 -0.05 -7.71
N VAL A 55 24.19 0.05 -6.40
CA VAL A 55 23.72 -0.97 -5.43
C VAL A 55 22.22 -0.86 -5.26
N THR A 56 21.51 -1.89 -5.63
CA THR A 56 20.03 -1.95 -5.58
C THR A 56 19.60 -3.29 -5.02
N SER A 57 18.57 -3.28 -4.19
CA SER A 57 17.84 -4.47 -3.75
C SER A 57 16.35 -4.13 -3.69
N VAL A 58 15.52 -4.92 -4.34
CA VAL A 58 14.06 -4.82 -4.31
C VAL A 58 13.52 -6.09 -3.67
N ASP A 59 12.77 -5.93 -2.60
CA ASP A 59 12.10 -7.04 -1.91
C ASP A 59 10.67 -7.15 -2.39
N GLY A 60 10.40 -8.12 -3.28
CA GLY A 60 9.10 -8.35 -3.90
C GLY A 60 9.10 -8.19 -5.42
N ASP A 61 7.93 -8.31 -6.03
CA ASP A 61 7.76 -8.31 -7.49
C ASP A 61 7.96 -6.91 -8.11
N VAL A 62 8.52 -6.91 -9.32
CA VAL A 62 8.64 -5.72 -10.17
C VAL A 62 7.82 -5.93 -11.43
N GLY A 63 7.03 -4.92 -11.83
CA GLY A 63 6.16 -5.03 -12.98
C GLY A 63 6.14 -3.78 -13.87
N THR A 64 6.10 -4.00 -15.20
CA THR A 64 5.90 -2.92 -16.18
C THR A 64 4.79 -3.28 -17.19
N SER A 65 3.89 -2.34 -17.47
CA SER A 65 2.87 -2.45 -18.51
C SER A 65 2.28 -1.06 -18.80
N PRO A 66 1.98 -0.72 -20.03
CA PRO A 66 2.02 -1.54 -21.26
C PRO A 66 3.41 -1.68 -21.89
N ILE A 67 4.43 -1.06 -21.29
CA ILE A 67 5.78 -1.06 -21.85
C ILE A 67 6.42 -2.47 -21.75
N ALA A 68 7.29 -2.78 -22.68
CA ALA A 68 7.96 -4.07 -22.77
C ALA A 68 9.14 -4.21 -21.79
N ALA A 69 9.63 -5.43 -21.60
CA ALA A 69 10.70 -5.76 -20.65
C ALA A 69 12.01 -5.01 -20.88
N GLU A 70 12.27 -4.61 -22.13
CA GLU A 70 13.44 -3.83 -22.52
C GLU A 70 13.55 -2.47 -21.80
N ALA A 71 12.43 -1.99 -21.27
CA ALA A 71 12.38 -0.76 -20.46
C ALA A 71 12.81 -0.99 -19.00
N ILE A 72 13.06 -2.23 -18.59
CA ILE A 72 13.61 -2.58 -17.29
C ILE A 72 15.12 -2.75 -17.44
N THR A 73 15.88 -1.74 -17.08
CA THR A 73 17.32 -1.69 -17.31
C THR A 73 18.15 -1.74 -16.04
N GLY A 74 19.34 -2.33 -16.15
CA GLY A 74 20.28 -2.45 -15.03
C GLY A 74 20.02 -3.63 -14.09
N PHE A 75 18.92 -4.37 -14.26
CA PHE A 75 18.54 -5.49 -13.41
C PHE A 75 19.16 -6.83 -13.79
N SER A 76 19.84 -6.94 -14.92
CA SER A 76 20.42 -8.21 -15.42
C SER A 76 19.38 -9.34 -15.44
N LEU A 77 18.29 -9.11 -16.16
CA LEU A 77 17.14 -10.01 -16.20
C LEU A 77 17.52 -11.37 -16.80
N ILE A 78 17.10 -12.44 -16.15
CA ILE A 78 17.22 -13.82 -16.61
C ILE A 78 15.80 -14.33 -16.87
N MET A 79 15.48 -14.62 -18.14
CA MET A 79 14.17 -15.16 -18.50
C MET A 79 13.95 -16.53 -17.89
N ASP A 80 12.79 -16.74 -17.28
CA ASP A 80 12.36 -18.07 -16.84
C ASP A 80 12.03 -18.98 -18.02
N SER A 81 12.15 -20.29 -17.82
CA SER A 81 11.84 -21.29 -18.85
C SER A 81 10.40 -21.25 -19.36
N SER A 82 9.47 -20.76 -18.55
CA SER A 82 8.07 -20.53 -18.96
C SER A 82 7.90 -19.33 -19.90
N ASN A 83 8.86 -18.42 -19.96
CA ASN A 83 8.78 -17.12 -20.61
C ASN A 83 7.67 -16.19 -20.04
N GLU A 84 7.13 -16.48 -18.88
CA GLU A 84 6.09 -15.69 -18.22
C GLU A 84 6.66 -14.57 -17.37
N TYR A 85 7.87 -14.72 -16.85
CA TYR A 85 8.55 -13.75 -16.00
C TYR A 85 10.08 -13.87 -16.14
N SER A 86 10.78 -12.89 -15.65
CA SER A 86 12.24 -12.96 -15.45
C SER A 86 12.58 -12.94 -13.97
N THR A 87 13.80 -13.35 -13.65
CA THR A 87 14.41 -13.22 -12.34
C THR A 87 15.60 -12.26 -12.41
N SER A 88 16.01 -11.75 -11.25
CA SER A 88 17.20 -10.92 -11.09
C SER A 88 17.77 -11.13 -9.70
N THR A 89 19.08 -11.10 -9.56
CA THR A 89 19.74 -11.14 -8.25
C THR A 89 19.45 -9.89 -7.40
N LEU A 90 18.97 -8.82 -8.02
CA LEU A 90 18.58 -7.57 -7.37
C LEU A 90 17.14 -7.60 -6.86
N VAL A 91 16.35 -8.61 -7.22
CA VAL A 91 14.96 -8.80 -6.83
C VAL A 91 14.87 -10.03 -5.94
N THR A 92 14.50 -9.83 -4.69
CA THR A 92 14.61 -10.83 -3.61
C THR A 92 13.23 -11.25 -3.06
N HIS A 93 13.19 -12.33 -2.25
CA HIS A 93 12.00 -12.91 -1.59
C HIS A 93 10.84 -13.32 -2.48
N PRO A 94 10.93 -14.42 -2.97
CA PRO A 94 11.09 -14.90 -4.35
C PRO A 94 10.49 -13.95 -5.39
N GLY A 95 10.96 -12.71 -5.39
CA GLY A 95 10.50 -11.66 -6.28
C GLY A 95 10.75 -12.02 -7.74
N LYS A 96 9.79 -11.69 -8.56
CA LYS A 96 9.79 -11.90 -10.02
C LYS A 96 9.68 -10.57 -10.74
N VAL A 97 10.16 -10.55 -11.96
CA VAL A 97 10.05 -9.39 -12.85
C VAL A 97 9.06 -9.72 -13.96
N TRP A 98 8.02 -8.91 -14.05
CA TRP A 98 6.90 -9.09 -14.98
C TRP A 98 6.85 -7.96 -16.00
N ALA A 99 6.58 -8.29 -17.25
CA ALA A 99 6.43 -7.30 -18.29
C ALA A 99 5.31 -7.67 -19.27
N ALA A 100 4.68 -6.66 -19.85
CA ALA A 100 3.57 -6.88 -20.80
C ALA A 100 3.99 -7.63 -22.06
N SER A 101 5.29 -7.66 -22.38
CA SER A 101 5.85 -8.38 -23.55
C SER A 101 6.08 -9.88 -23.31
N TYR A 102 5.87 -10.38 -22.09
CA TYR A 102 6.08 -11.79 -21.79
C TYR A 102 4.90 -12.66 -22.22
N THR A 103 5.07 -13.98 -22.12
CA THR A 103 4.06 -14.93 -22.57
C THR A 103 2.81 -14.93 -21.68
N SER A 104 1.65 -15.26 -22.25
CA SER A 104 0.40 -15.46 -21.51
C SER A 104 0.61 -16.44 -20.32
N PRO A 105 0.07 -16.13 -19.09
CA PRO A 105 -0.97 -15.14 -18.80
C PRO A 105 -0.46 -13.73 -18.42
N THR A 106 0.84 -13.48 -18.48
CA THR A 106 1.45 -12.24 -17.97
C THR A 106 0.88 -10.96 -18.55
N PRO A 107 0.61 -10.81 -19.86
CA PRO A 107 0.01 -9.56 -20.36
C PRO A 107 -1.31 -9.21 -19.71
N SER A 108 -2.19 -10.20 -19.49
CA SER A 108 -3.48 -9.98 -18.83
C SER A 108 -3.30 -9.63 -17.36
N LYS A 109 -2.41 -10.36 -16.63
CA LYS A 109 -2.04 -10.06 -15.24
C LYS A 109 -1.58 -8.62 -15.10
N MET A 110 -0.68 -8.18 -15.97
CA MET A 110 -0.12 -6.84 -15.92
C MET A 110 -1.16 -5.75 -16.24
N THR A 111 -2.04 -6.00 -17.21
CA THR A 111 -3.13 -5.08 -17.54
C THR A 111 -4.07 -4.89 -16.35
N THR A 112 -4.43 -5.97 -15.65
CA THR A 112 -5.28 -5.90 -14.47
C THR A 112 -4.59 -5.13 -13.34
N ALA A 113 -3.32 -5.41 -13.07
CA ALA A 113 -2.57 -4.73 -12.01
C ALA A 113 -2.45 -3.21 -12.27
N ILE A 114 -2.23 -2.80 -13.50
CA ILE A 114 -2.21 -1.37 -13.87
C ILE A 114 -3.60 -0.73 -13.68
N SER A 115 -4.67 -1.42 -14.08
CA SER A 115 -6.04 -0.93 -13.87
C SER A 115 -6.36 -0.75 -12.38
N ASP A 116 -5.95 -1.70 -11.56
CA ASP A 116 -6.13 -1.62 -10.10
C ASP A 116 -5.32 -0.47 -9.49
N MET A 117 -4.09 -0.26 -9.96
CA MET A 117 -3.25 0.86 -9.54
C MET A 117 -3.90 2.21 -9.89
N GLU A 118 -4.45 2.35 -11.10
CA GLU A 118 -5.13 3.58 -11.54
C GLU A 118 -6.41 3.83 -10.71
N THR A 119 -7.13 2.76 -10.39
CA THR A 119 -8.32 2.82 -9.53
C THR A 119 -7.94 3.26 -8.12
N ALA A 120 -6.90 2.66 -7.54
CA ALA A 120 -6.39 3.02 -6.23
C ALA A 120 -5.90 4.48 -6.17
N TYR A 121 -5.21 4.93 -7.21
CA TYR A 121 -4.78 6.33 -7.33
C TYR A 121 -5.97 7.28 -7.37
N THR A 122 -7.01 6.95 -8.14
CA THR A 122 -8.22 7.76 -8.27
C THR A 122 -8.98 7.83 -6.95
N ASP A 123 -9.09 6.70 -6.22
CA ASP A 123 -9.68 6.66 -4.90
C ASP A 123 -8.91 7.55 -3.91
N ALA A 124 -7.59 7.38 -3.85
CA ALA A 124 -6.74 8.18 -2.97
C ALA A 124 -6.82 9.68 -3.28
N ALA A 125 -6.78 10.03 -4.57
CA ALA A 125 -6.84 11.43 -5.02
C ALA A 125 -8.22 12.09 -4.80
N GLY A 126 -9.27 11.30 -4.75
CA GLY A 126 -10.65 11.78 -4.53
C GLY A 126 -11.04 11.92 -3.05
N ARG A 127 -10.19 11.50 -2.11
CA ARG A 127 -10.47 11.61 -0.68
C ARG A 127 -10.44 13.07 -0.23
N VAL A 128 -11.41 13.45 0.58
CA VAL A 128 -11.52 14.78 1.18
C VAL A 128 -10.80 14.73 2.52
N ASP A 129 -9.99 15.74 2.79
CA ASP A 129 -9.20 15.87 4.02
C ASP A 129 -8.22 14.69 4.25
N PRO A 130 -7.28 14.45 3.34
CA PRO A 130 -6.17 13.57 3.64
C PRO A 130 -5.33 14.22 4.74
N ASP A 131 -5.08 13.47 5.81
CA ASP A 131 -4.21 13.89 6.92
C ASP A 131 -2.77 14.16 6.46
#